data_842774b05683366701371e976ecd18b1
#
_entry.id   842774b05683366701371e976ecd18b1
#
_cell.length_a   1.000
_cell.length_b   1.000
_cell.length_c   1.000
_cell.angle_alpha   90.00
_cell.angle_beta   90.00
_cell.angle_gamma   90.00
#
_symmetry.space_group_name_H-M   'P 1'
#
loop_
_entity.id
_entity.type
_entity.pdbx_description
1 polymer ?
#
loop_
_entity_poly.entity_id
_entity_poly.type
_entity_poly.pdbx_seq_one_letter_code
_entity_poly.pdbx_strand_id
1 'polypeptide(L)'
;MGIIFDSIPLSLPKIETMAELGSMPPLSISQKELKWWGQEWLGTTNNIDPQNIRNKAPNSFSRQQSMRFASFVDEAFGNSLATFLGNKPIRIVRSTGLSPEEDDIVEVGPVQVVGGVRPQNFDAAYRPDGPRVVFDSKTLNDADSIRKNWQNMINDLGTEATTVHTRFPYAIVVFIVLIPAPALALKQEHDLILTLERLSTRRSVIDLPHLAECISFITWDPQTGEISNDIPPKDSSLRYETMAETVSGIYRERYKGLPPHNI
;
A
#
# COMPACT_ATOMS: atom_id res chain seq x y z
N MET A 1 18.27 28.65 -58.85
CA MET A 1 18.79 28.46 -57.51
C MET A 1 17.78 27.57 -56.78
N GLY A 2 17.95 26.26 -56.85
CA GLY A 2 16.98 25.28 -56.29
C GLY A 2 17.34 24.99 -54.83
N ILE A 3 16.38 25.13 -53.94
CA ILE A 3 16.50 24.75 -52.54
C ILE A 3 16.24 23.24 -52.46
N ILE A 4 17.29 22.48 -52.17
CA ILE A 4 17.19 21.05 -51.87
C ILE A 4 16.73 20.94 -50.41
N PHE A 5 15.50 20.46 -50.20
CA PHE A 5 15.05 20.04 -48.87
C PHE A 5 15.64 18.64 -48.58
N ASP A 6 16.69 18.60 -47.78
CA ASP A 6 17.13 17.36 -47.17
C ASP A 6 16.02 16.84 -46.29
N SER A 7 15.44 15.70 -46.68
CA SER A 7 14.47 14.96 -45.87
C SER A 7 15.20 14.31 -44.68
N ILE A 8 15.03 14.90 -43.50
CA ILE A 8 15.42 14.26 -42.25
C ILE A 8 14.59 13.02 -42.12
N PRO A 9 15.18 11.81 -42.03
CA PRO A 9 14.41 10.62 -41.79
C PRO A 9 13.82 10.70 -40.35
N LEU A 10 12.52 10.88 -40.26
CA LEU A 10 11.77 10.66 -39.03
C LEU A 10 11.94 9.16 -38.68
N SER A 11 12.92 8.85 -37.84
CA SER A 11 12.98 7.57 -37.17
C SER A 11 11.77 7.51 -36.24
N LEU A 12 10.74 6.78 -36.65
CA LEU A 12 9.66 6.39 -35.75
C LEU A 12 10.30 5.75 -34.51
N PRO A 13 9.90 6.16 -33.30
CA PRO A 13 10.39 5.51 -32.09
C PRO A 13 10.11 4.02 -32.24
N LYS A 14 11.11 3.19 -31.93
CA LYS A 14 10.92 1.75 -31.84
C LYS A 14 9.71 1.53 -30.96
N ILE A 15 8.69 0.85 -31.46
CA ILE A 15 7.59 0.34 -30.64
C ILE A 15 8.26 -0.64 -29.69
N GLU A 16 8.62 -0.17 -28.50
CA GLU A 16 9.04 -1.04 -27.43
C GLU A 16 7.90 -2.03 -27.22
N THR A 17 8.23 -3.31 -27.19
CA THR A 17 7.27 -4.39 -27.00
C THR A 17 6.58 -4.12 -25.66
N MET A 18 5.31 -3.74 -25.70
CA MET A 18 4.55 -3.43 -24.48
C MET A 18 4.54 -4.67 -23.59
N ALA A 19 4.86 -4.50 -22.32
CA ALA A 19 4.91 -5.62 -21.39
C ALA A 19 3.50 -6.17 -21.15
N GLU A 20 3.36 -7.50 -21.16
CA GLU A 20 2.11 -8.15 -20.79
C GLU A 20 1.95 -8.13 -19.27
N LEU A 21 0.73 -7.86 -18.80
CA LEU A 21 0.38 -7.98 -17.38
C LEU A 21 0.26 -9.47 -16.99
N GLY A 22 0.97 -9.83 -15.93
CA GLY A 22 0.83 -11.13 -15.29
C GLY A 22 -0.44 -11.27 -14.44
N SER A 23 -0.58 -12.35 -13.72
CA SER A 23 -1.49 -12.43 -12.59
C SER A 23 -0.83 -11.74 -11.38
N MET A 24 -1.58 -10.95 -10.61
CA MET A 24 -1.07 -10.42 -9.36
C MET A 24 -1.05 -11.55 -8.32
N PRO A 25 0.12 -11.96 -7.82
CA PRO A 25 0.17 -12.99 -6.79
C PRO A 25 -0.44 -12.46 -5.48
N PRO A 26 -1.06 -13.31 -4.65
CA PRO A 26 -1.45 -12.93 -3.30
C PRO A 26 -0.27 -12.39 -2.50
N LEU A 27 -0.55 -11.49 -1.56
CA LEU A 27 0.50 -10.99 -0.69
C LEU A 27 1.14 -12.12 0.12
N SER A 28 2.46 -12.23 0.04
CA SER A 28 3.22 -13.22 0.79
C SER A 28 3.60 -12.64 2.15
N ILE A 29 2.74 -12.84 3.15
CA ILE A 29 3.00 -12.46 4.54
C ILE A 29 3.41 -13.73 5.29
N SER A 30 4.67 -13.80 5.70
CA SER A 30 5.24 -14.98 6.33
C SER A 30 4.78 -15.11 7.79
N GLN A 31 4.11 -16.22 8.12
CA GLN A 31 3.74 -16.54 9.51
C GLN A 31 4.97 -16.56 10.43
N LYS A 32 6.11 -17.07 9.95
CA LYS A 32 7.36 -17.11 10.72
C LYS A 32 7.84 -15.69 11.08
N GLU A 33 7.74 -14.76 10.17
CA GLU A 33 8.10 -13.35 10.40
C GLU A 33 7.11 -12.68 11.31
N LEU A 34 5.80 -12.88 11.12
CA LEU A 34 4.79 -12.36 12.04
C LEU A 34 4.99 -12.90 13.47
N LYS A 35 5.36 -14.17 13.63
CA LYS A 35 5.70 -14.74 14.93
C LYS A 35 6.91 -14.07 15.56
N TRP A 36 7.95 -13.80 14.77
CA TRP A 36 9.13 -13.07 15.25
C TRP A 36 8.76 -11.65 15.69
N TRP A 37 7.99 -10.93 14.87
CA TRP A 37 7.45 -9.62 15.22
C TRP A 37 6.53 -9.66 16.44
N GLY A 38 5.78 -10.75 16.62
CA GLY A 38 4.94 -10.97 17.78
C GLY A 38 5.74 -11.09 19.07
N GLN A 39 6.86 -11.78 19.05
CA GLN A 39 7.78 -11.85 20.20
C GLN A 39 8.34 -10.49 20.55
N GLU A 40 8.71 -9.70 19.53
CA GLU A 40 9.15 -8.32 19.70
C GLU A 40 8.03 -7.43 20.29
N TRP A 41 6.79 -7.63 19.88
CA TRP A 41 5.64 -6.88 20.37
C TRP A 41 5.28 -7.25 21.82
N LEU A 42 5.23 -8.53 22.16
CA LEU A 42 4.93 -9.03 23.51
C LEU A 42 6.04 -8.68 24.52
N GLY A 43 7.27 -8.65 24.05
CA GLY A 43 8.44 -8.52 24.89
C GLY A 43 8.63 -7.10 25.46
N THR A 44 9.23 -7.05 26.63
CA THR A 44 9.90 -5.86 27.14
C THR A 44 11.31 -5.88 26.59
N THR A 45 11.67 -4.98 25.70
CA THR A 45 13.05 -4.95 25.22
C THR A 45 13.96 -4.34 26.26
N ASN A 46 14.93 -5.13 26.70
CA ASN A 46 16.15 -4.66 27.33
C ASN A 46 17.16 -4.11 26.28
N ASN A 47 16.74 -3.88 25.03
CA ASN A 47 17.55 -3.22 24.04
C ASN A 47 17.59 -1.73 24.40
N ILE A 48 18.53 -1.42 25.25
CA ILE A 48 18.95 -0.07 25.54
C ILE A 48 19.54 0.49 24.24
N ASP A 49 18.72 1.22 23.49
CA ASP A 49 19.25 2.17 22.54
C ASP A 49 19.95 3.24 23.39
N PRO A 50 21.29 3.39 23.33
CA PRO A 50 22.01 4.35 24.13
C PRO A 50 21.58 5.81 23.89
N GLN A 51 20.81 6.06 22.82
CA GLN A 51 20.35 7.39 22.43
C GLN A 51 18.85 7.63 22.72
N ASN A 52 18.07 6.61 23.09
CA ASN A 52 16.63 6.75 23.35
C ASN A 52 16.19 5.81 24.47
N ILE A 53 16.44 6.21 25.71
CA ILE A 53 16.00 5.52 26.93
C ILE A 53 14.49 5.69 27.11
N ARG A 54 13.67 5.12 26.21
CA ARG A 54 12.28 4.86 26.49
C ARG A 54 12.12 3.35 26.53
N ASN A 55 11.97 2.83 27.76
CA ASN A 55 11.56 1.44 27.94
C ASN A 55 10.30 1.21 27.14
N LYS A 56 10.39 0.31 26.15
CA LYS A 56 9.22 -0.11 25.39
C LYS A 56 8.28 -0.82 26.36
N ALA A 57 7.02 -0.40 26.40
CA ALA A 57 5.97 -1.12 27.12
C ALA A 57 5.71 -2.49 26.48
N PRO A 58 5.32 -3.52 27.25
CA PRO A 58 4.84 -4.77 26.67
C PRO A 58 3.58 -4.48 25.81
N ASN A 59 3.32 -5.33 24.85
CA ASN A 59 2.19 -5.20 23.91
C ASN A 59 2.22 -3.91 23.08
N SER A 60 3.41 -3.51 22.66
CA SER A 60 3.62 -2.36 21.78
C SER A 60 4.90 -2.54 20.95
N PHE A 61 5.10 -1.68 19.96
CA PHE A 61 6.38 -1.51 19.27
C PHE A 61 7.03 -0.19 19.64
N SER A 62 8.34 -0.15 19.71
CA SER A 62 9.09 1.11 19.62
C SER A 62 8.85 1.75 18.24
N ARG A 63 9.15 3.04 18.09
CA ARG A 63 9.03 3.71 16.80
C ARG A 63 9.82 3.02 15.68
N GLN A 64 11.05 2.58 15.97
CA GLN A 64 11.86 1.87 14.98
C GLN A 64 11.30 0.51 14.61
N GLN A 65 10.77 -0.24 15.60
CA GLN A 65 10.11 -1.51 15.34
C GLN A 65 8.85 -1.32 14.49
N SER A 66 8.01 -0.32 14.79
CA SER A 66 6.83 0.00 13.99
C SER A 66 7.18 0.30 12.53
N MET A 67 8.22 1.10 12.29
CA MET A 67 8.69 1.41 10.93
C MET A 67 9.18 0.16 10.19
N ARG A 68 9.96 -0.71 10.85
CA ARG A 68 10.47 -1.95 10.23
C ARG A 68 9.36 -2.96 9.98
N PHE A 69 8.39 -3.03 10.88
CA PHE A 69 7.23 -3.90 10.72
C PHE A 69 6.36 -3.46 9.53
N ALA A 70 6.13 -2.15 9.39
CA ALA A 70 5.46 -1.59 8.22
C ALA A 70 6.22 -1.92 6.93
N SER A 71 7.53 -1.67 6.88
CA SER A 71 8.35 -1.96 5.69
C SER A 71 8.28 -3.42 5.22
N PHE A 72 8.13 -4.37 6.14
CA PHE A 72 7.94 -5.79 5.79
C PHE A 72 6.66 -6.00 4.95
N VAL A 73 5.58 -5.31 5.30
CA VAL A 73 4.30 -5.37 4.56
C VAL A 73 4.38 -4.61 3.24
N ASP A 74 5.05 -3.47 3.25
CA ASP A 74 5.23 -2.61 2.08
C ASP A 74 6.02 -3.35 0.99
N GLU A 75 7.07 -4.07 1.38
CA GLU A 75 7.85 -4.92 0.47
C GLU A 75 7.03 -6.09 -0.08
N ALA A 76 6.18 -6.72 0.74
CA ALA A 76 5.30 -7.79 0.27
C ALA A 76 4.32 -7.28 -0.80
N PHE A 77 3.73 -6.09 -0.60
CA PHE A 77 2.88 -5.46 -1.60
C PHE A 77 3.67 -5.08 -2.86
N GLY A 78 4.81 -4.42 -2.71
CA GLY A 78 5.67 -4.02 -3.83
C GLY A 78 6.08 -5.20 -4.72
N ASN A 79 6.45 -6.33 -4.12
CA ASN A 79 6.79 -7.56 -4.83
C ASN A 79 5.60 -8.13 -5.62
N SER A 80 4.42 -8.18 -5.00
CA SER A 80 3.20 -8.64 -5.65
C SER A 80 2.82 -7.75 -6.84
N LEU A 81 2.85 -6.43 -6.64
CA LEU A 81 2.57 -5.45 -7.68
C LEU A 81 3.59 -5.52 -8.83
N ALA A 82 4.88 -5.59 -8.54
CA ALA A 82 5.94 -5.67 -9.55
C ALA A 82 5.79 -6.93 -10.43
N THR A 83 5.46 -8.07 -9.82
CA THR A 83 5.20 -9.31 -10.55
C THR A 83 4.00 -9.16 -11.48
N PHE A 84 2.91 -8.57 -11.00
CA PHE A 84 1.71 -8.30 -11.79
C PHE A 84 2.01 -7.42 -13.00
N LEU A 85 2.82 -6.39 -12.82
CA LEU A 85 3.18 -5.42 -13.87
C LEU A 85 4.21 -5.97 -14.88
N GLY A 86 4.44 -7.29 -14.92
CA GLY A 86 5.38 -7.93 -15.84
C GLY A 86 6.80 -8.00 -15.30
N ASN A 87 6.95 -8.25 -14.02
CA ASN A 87 8.23 -8.32 -13.29
C ASN A 87 9.04 -7.03 -13.38
N LYS A 88 8.38 -5.90 -13.10
CA LYS A 88 9.05 -4.60 -13.08
C LYS A 88 10.12 -4.54 -12.00
N PRO A 89 11.20 -3.77 -12.21
CA PRO A 89 12.18 -3.53 -11.17
C PRO A 89 11.55 -2.88 -9.94
N ILE A 90 12.04 -3.27 -8.76
CA ILE A 90 11.65 -2.63 -7.50
C ILE A 90 12.79 -1.72 -7.05
N ARG A 91 12.45 -0.49 -6.72
CA ARG A 91 13.38 0.48 -6.15
C ARG A 91 12.99 0.79 -4.71
N ILE A 92 13.90 0.53 -3.78
CA ILE A 92 13.73 0.98 -2.39
C ILE A 92 14.08 2.46 -2.31
N VAL A 93 13.10 3.29 -2.00
CA VAL A 93 13.22 4.75 -1.95
C VAL A 93 13.51 5.19 -0.53
N ARG A 94 14.51 6.04 -0.35
CA ARG A 94 14.88 6.60 0.97
C ARG A 94 14.48 8.05 1.14
N SER A 95 14.40 8.78 0.05
CA SER A 95 13.91 10.16 0.00
C SER A 95 13.26 10.38 -1.36
N THR A 96 12.16 11.10 -1.40
CA THR A 96 11.34 11.15 -2.60
C THR A 96 11.55 12.40 -3.43
N GLY A 97 11.75 12.19 -4.75
CA GLY A 97 11.47 13.18 -5.76
C GLY A 97 9.97 13.19 -6.16
N LEU A 98 9.53 14.22 -6.86
CA LEU A 98 8.17 14.33 -7.39
C LEU A 98 7.89 13.35 -8.54
N SER A 99 8.96 12.85 -9.17
CA SER A 99 8.93 11.86 -10.24
C SER A 99 9.81 10.67 -9.85
N PRO A 100 9.52 9.46 -10.35
CA PRO A 100 10.42 8.33 -10.16
C PRO A 100 11.79 8.64 -10.79
N GLU A 101 12.85 8.06 -10.24
CA GLU A 101 14.21 8.20 -10.80
C GLU A 101 14.35 7.46 -12.14
N GLU A 102 13.60 6.41 -12.33
CA GLU A 102 13.54 5.59 -13.54
C GLU A 102 12.08 5.41 -13.95
N ASP A 103 11.84 5.37 -15.25
CA ASP A 103 10.50 5.08 -15.77
C ASP A 103 10.15 3.59 -15.55
N ASP A 104 8.86 3.33 -15.31
CA ASP A 104 8.29 1.99 -15.29
C ASP A 104 8.87 1.05 -14.21
N ILE A 105 9.05 1.58 -13.01
CA ILE A 105 9.49 0.86 -11.80
C ILE A 105 8.42 0.88 -10.72
N VAL A 106 8.46 -0.11 -9.82
CA VAL A 106 7.70 -0.08 -8.55
C VAL A 106 8.60 0.51 -7.47
N GLU A 107 8.16 1.60 -6.88
CA GLU A 107 8.86 2.26 -5.78
C GLU A 107 8.30 1.75 -4.44
N VAL A 108 9.19 1.39 -3.50
CA VAL A 108 8.83 0.99 -2.13
C VAL A 108 9.62 1.86 -1.15
N GLY A 109 8.93 2.42 -0.19
CA GLY A 109 9.45 3.41 0.77
C GLY A 109 8.67 4.73 0.65
N PRO A 110 9.12 5.82 1.26
CA PRO A 110 8.35 7.07 1.32
C PRO A 110 8.25 7.74 -0.06
N VAL A 111 7.29 7.31 -0.87
CA VAL A 111 7.03 7.86 -2.20
C VAL A 111 6.13 9.07 -2.11
N GLN A 112 6.62 10.25 -2.47
CA GLN A 112 5.84 11.47 -2.42
C GLN A 112 4.93 11.63 -3.64
N VAL A 113 3.64 11.83 -3.40
CA VAL A 113 2.64 12.17 -4.40
C VAL A 113 2.11 13.58 -4.13
N VAL A 114 2.22 14.47 -5.10
CA VAL A 114 1.63 15.81 -5.01
C VAL A 114 0.17 15.72 -5.46
N GLY A 115 -0.70 15.49 -4.49
CA GLY A 115 -2.13 15.37 -4.71
C GLY A 115 -2.86 16.72 -4.86
N GLY A 116 -4.17 16.69 -4.87
CA GLY A 116 -5.01 17.88 -5.00
C GLY A 116 -5.12 18.72 -3.74
N VAL A 117 -4.84 18.14 -2.56
CA VAL A 117 -4.95 18.84 -1.27
C VAL A 117 -3.56 19.23 -0.76
N ARG A 118 -2.63 18.29 -0.71
CA ARG A 118 -1.25 18.49 -0.21
C ARG A 118 -0.31 17.43 -0.80
N PRO A 119 1.01 17.60 -0.70
CA PRO A 119 1.94 16.49 -0.87
C PRO A 119 1.69 15.44 0.21
N GLN A 120 1.68 14.17 -0.19
CA GLN A 120 1.49 13.02 0.70
C GLN A 120 2.54 11.96 0.38
N ASN A 121 3.10 11.32 1.40
CA ASN A 121 3.97 10.17 1.24
C ASN A 121 3.13 8.90 1.34
N PHE A 122 3.44 7.94 0.47
CA PHE A 122 2.90 6.59 0.46
C PHE A 122 4.05 5.60 0.63
N ASP A 123 3.75 4.39 1.11
CA ASP A 123 4.75 3.36 1.38
C ASP A 123 5.17 2.59 0.12
N ALA A 124 4.33 2.58 -0.91
CA ALA A 124 4.72 2.13 -2.24
C ALA A 124 3.90 2.83 -3.33
N ALA A 125 4.46 2.91 -4.54
CA ALA A 125 3.74 3.43 -5.70
C ALA A 125 4.25 2.85 -7.03
N TYR A 126 3.36 2.87 -8.01
CA TYR A 126 3.66 2.71 -9.43
C TYR A 126 3.14 3.94 -10.18
N ARG A 127 4.05 4.69 -10.83
CA ARG A 127 3.73 6.00 -11.41
C ARG A 127 4.48 6.32 -12.71
N PRO A 128 4.27 5.50 -13.77
CA PRO A 128 4.97 5.67 -15.04
C PRO A 128 4.65 6.98 -15.77
N ASP A 129 3.44 7.49 -15.59
CA ASP A 129 2.91 8.73 -16.19
C ASP A 129 2.12 9.58 -15.18
N GLY A 130 2.40 9.38 -13.93
CA GLY A 130 1.68 9.82 -12.75
C GLY A 130 1.23 8.62 -11.92
N PRO A 131 0.71 8.83 -10.71
CA PRO A 131 0.34 7.72 -9.83
C PRO A 131 -0.81 6.90 -10.43
N ARG A 132 -0.52 5.65 -10.79
CA ARG A 132 -1.52 4.64 -11.19
C ARG A 132 -1.94 3.79 -10.01
N VAL A 133 -0.97 3.40 -9.16
CA VAL A 133 -1.22 2.69 -7.91
C VAL A 133 -0.44 3.38 -6.82
N VAL A 134 -1.08 3.65 -5.71
CA VAL A 134 -0.46 4.09 -4.46
C VAL A 134 -0.90 3.18 -3.33
N PHE A 135 0.01 2.88 -2.43
CA PHE A 135 -0.21 1.96 -1.32
C PHE A 135 0.32 2.56 -0.03
N ASP A 136 -0.42 2.37 1.04
CA ASP A 136 0.02 2.75 2.38
C ASP A 136 -0.42 1.71 3.42
N SER A 137 0.49 1.38 4.34
CA SER A 137 0.24 0.44 5.42
C SER A 137 0.00 1.18 6.75
N LYS A 138 -1.08 0.85 7.41
CA LYS A 138 -1.44 1.41 8.72
C LYS A 138 -1.32 0.35 9.79
N THR A 139 -0.36 0.53 10.68
CA THR A 139 -0.14 -0.40 11.78
C THR A 139 -0.51 0.24 13.10
N LEU A 140 -1.49 -0.31 13.80
CA LEU A 140 -1.86 0.08 15.15
C LEU A 140 -1.27 -0.93 16.15
N ASN A 141 -0.10 -0.61 16.67
CA ASN A 141 0.74 -1.56 17.39
C ASN A 141 0.81 -1.33 18.90
N ASP A 142 0.15 -0.32 19.43
CA ASP A 142 0.14 -0.01 20.86
C ASP A 142 -1.25 -0.31 21.41
N ALA A 143 -1.36 -1.40 22.18
CA ALA A 143 -2.62 -1.88 22.75
C ALA A 143 -3.36 -0.82 23.57
N ASP A 144 -2.63 0.05 24.29
CA ASP A 144 -3.23 1.09 25.12
C ASP A 144 -3.77 2.28 24.31
N SER A 145 -3.21 2.49 23.13
CA SER A 145 -3.53 3.64 22.28
C SER A 145 -4.55 3.34 21.18
N ILE A 146 -4.73 2.09 20.77
CA ILE A 146 -5.65 1.70 19.67
C ILE A 146 -7.04 2.29 19.86
N ARG A 147 -7.57 2.22 21.08
CA ARG A 147 -8.90 2.72 21.39
C ARG A 147 -9.10 4.20 21.05
N LYS A 148 -8.02 4.99 21.07
CA LYS A 148 -8.07 6.43 20.78
C LYS A 148 -7.63 6.73 19.34
N ASN A 149 -6.79 5.89 18.76
CA ASN A 149 -6.09 6.19 17.51
C ASN A 149 -6.76 5.59 16.26
N TRP A 150 -7.62 4.59 16.40
CA TRP A 150 -8.26 3.98 15.22
C TRP A 150 -9.12 4.99 14.44
N GLN A 151 -9.81 5.91 15.13
CA GLN A 151 -10.59 6.96 14.46
C GLN A 151 -9.72 7.97 13.71
N ASN A 152 -8.54 8.30 14.25
CA ASN A 152 -7.57 9.14 13.55
C ASN A 152 -7.05 8.44 12.30
N MET A 153 -6.74 7.15 12.41
CA MET A 153 -6.35 6.33 11.26
C MET A 153 -7.43 6.34 10.16
N ILE A 154 -8.70 6.19 10.50
CA ILE A 154 -9.81 6.28 9.54
C ILE A 154 -9.83 7.63 8.83
N ASN A 155 -9.65 8.73 9.58
CA ASN A 155 -9.57 10.08 9.02
C ASN A 155 -8.36 10.23 8.09
N ASP A 156 -7.23 9.62 8.43
CA ASP A 156 -6.03 9.63 7.60
C ASP A 156 -6.28 8.89 6.28
N LEU A 157 -6.87 7.68 6.30
CA LEU A 157 -7.23 6.93 5.10
C LEU A 157 -8.10 7.74 4.14
N GLY A 158 -9.18 8.36 4.66
CA GLY A 158 -10.07 9.20 3.86
C GLY A 158 -9.39 10.45 3.30
N THR A 159 -8.50 11.08 4.09
CA THR A 159 -7.76 12.27 3.66
C THR A 159 -6.71 11.93 2.60
N GLU A 160 -6.01 10.83 2.75
CA GLU A 160 -5.00 10.36 1.79
C GLU A 160 -5.64 9.98 0.46
N ALA A 161 -6.74 9.22 0.49
CA ALA A 161 -7.53 8.90 -0.70
C ALA A 161 -8.03 10.18 -1.40
N THR A 162 -8.61 11.13 -0.64
CA THR A 162 -9.05 12.42 -1.18
C THR A 162 -7.89 13.19 -1.84
N THR A 163 -6.73 13.18 -1.20
CA THR A 163 -5.54 13.89 -1.70
C THR A 163 -5.12 13.36 -3.07
N VAL A 164 -5.13 12.04 -3.24
CA VAL A 164 -4.78 11.41 -4.53
C VAL A 164 -5.88 11.65 -5.57
N HIS A 165 -7.12 11.27 -5.27
CA HIS A 165 -8.21 11.25 -6.25
C HIS A 165 -8.63 12.63 -6.73
N THR A 166 -8.45 13.69 -5.93
CA THR A 166 -8.75 15.06 -6.36
C THR A 166 -7.90 15.50 -7.55
N ARG A 167 -6.68 14.99 -7.67
CA ARG A 167 -5.79 15.30 -8.78
C ARG A 167 -5.66 14.16 -9.79
N PHE A 168 -5.69 12.93 -9.33
CA PHE A 168 -5.50 11.72 -10.11
C PHE A 168 -6.71 10.78 -9.95
N PRO A 169 -7.85 11.10 -10.55
CA PRO A 169 -9.10 10.36 -10.33
C PRO A 169 -9.04 8.89 -10.79
N TYR A 170 -8.11 8.56 -11.67
CA TYR A 170 -7.89 7.18 -12.15
C TYR A 170 -6.93 6.38 -11.28
N ALA A 171 -6.19 7.02 -10.37
CA ALA A 171 -5.29 6.31 -9.47
C ALA A 171 -6.04 5.28 -8.64
N ILE A 172 -5.36 4.18 -8.33
CA ILE A 172 -5.84 3.12 -7.45
C ILE A 172 -5.19 3.33 -6.10
N VAL A 173 -5.99 3.64 -5.09
CA VAL A 173 -5.54 3.81 -3.71
C VAL A 173 -5.81 2.54 -2.94
N VAL A 174 -4.73 1.98 -2.38
CA VAL A 174 -4.74 0.69 -1.68
C VAL A 174 -4.23 0.89 -0.27
N PHE A 175 -4.93 0.35 0.71
CA PHE A 175 -4.50 0.36 2.10
C PHE A 175 -4.46 -1.04 2.70
N ILE A 176 -3.53 -1.25 3.61
CA ILE A 176 -3.56 -2.38 4.55
C ILE A 176 -3.58 -1.84 5.98
N VAL A 177 -4.50 -2.35 6.78
CA VAL A 177 -4.57 -2.08 8.22
C VAL A 177 -4.19 -3.35 8.95
N LEU A 178 -3.15 -3.29 9.80
CA LEU A 178 -2.67 -4.42 10.60
C LEU A 178 -2.78 -4.11 12.08
N ILE A 179 -3.41 -5.02 12.82
CA ILE A 179 -3.59 -4.90 14.27
C ILE A 179 -3.31 -6.24 14.93
N PRO A 180 -2.44 -6.31 15.96
CA PRO A 180 -2.32 -7.52 16.80
C PRO A 180 -3.65 -7.83 17.46
N ALA A 181 -4.14 -9.07 17.33
CA ALA A 181 -5.47 -9.45 17.79
C ALA A 181 -5.74 -9.13 19.28
N PRO A 182 -4.79 -9.32 20.23
CA PRO A 182 -5.02 -8.96 21.64
C PRO A 182 -5.20 -7.47 21.91
N ALA A 183 -4.82 -6.61 20.95
CA ALA A 183 -4.94 -5.16 21.10
C ALA A 183 -6.32 -4.63 20.70
N LEU A 184 -7.16 -5.45 20.08
CA LEU A 184 -8.46 -5.07 19.53
C LEU A 184 -9.60 -5.58 20.41
N ALA A 185 -10.41 -4.69 20.98
CA ALA A 185 -11.60 -5.07 21.73
C ALA A 185 -12.77 -5.38 20.78
N LEU A 186 -13.61 -6.36 21.09
CA LEU A 186 -14.73 -6.82 20.25
C LEU A 186 -15.62 -5.71 19.68
N LYS A 187 -15.96 -4.70 20.50
CA LYS A 187 -16.76 -3.57 20.02
C LYS A 187 -16.03 -2.73 18.99
N GLN A 188 -14.75 -2.50 19.19
CA GLN A 188 -13.92 -1.72 18.27
C GLN A 188 -13.68 -2.48 16.97
N GLU A 189 -13.52 -3.79 17.05
CA GLU A 189 -13.40 -4.67 15.87
C GLU A 189 -14.59 -4.51 14.95
N HIS A 190 -15.81 -4.64 15.49
CA HIS A 190 -17.03 -4.50 14.71
C HIS A 190 -17.15 -3.11 14.06
N ASP A 191 -16.96 -2.05 14.85
CA ASP A 191 -17.05 -0.66 14.38
C ASP A 191 -15.99 -0.36 13.31
N LEU A 192 -14.79 -0.91 13.48
CA LEU A 192 -13.67 -0.75 12.54
C LEU A 192 -13.97 -1.46 11.22
N ILE A 193 -14.41 -2.73 11.26
CA ILE A 193 -14.76 -3.49 10.06
C ILE A 193 -15.82 -2.75 9.25
N LEU A 194 -16.95 -2.38 9.87
CA LEU A 194 -18.02 -1.65 9.18
C LEU A 194 -17.55 -0.34 8.56
N THR A 195 -16.63 0.36 9.22
CA THR A 195 -16.13 1.63 8.74
C THR A 195 -15.16 1.43 7.56
N LEU A 196 -14.25 0.47 7.66
CA LEU A 196 -13.32 0.14 6.57
C LEU A 196 -14.05 -0.40 5.34
N GLU A 197 -15.08 -1.22 5.51
CA GLU A 197 -15.91 -1.71 4.40
C GLU A 197 -16.57 -0.56 3.63
N ARG A 198 -17.08 0.46 4.34
CA ARG A 198 -17.64 1.66 3.71
C ARG A 198 -16.59 2.47 2.95
N LEU A 199 -15.38 2.57 3.47
CA LEU A 199 -14.29 3.28 2.81
C LEU A 199 -13.73 2.50 1.61
N SER A 200 -13.83 1.18 1.57
CA SER A 200 -13.32 0.30 0.51
C SER A 200 -14.33 0.07 -0.62
N THR A 201 -15.07 1.10 -1.02
CA THR A 201 -16.18 0.96 -1.97
C THR A 201 -15.97 1.67 -3.30
N ARG A 202 -14.84 2.32 -3.53
CA ARG A 202 -14.59 3.03 -4.79
C ARG A 202 -14.42 2.05 -5.94
N ARG A 203 -15.30 2.15 -6.92
CA ARG A 203 -15.25 1.32 -8.14
C ARG A 203 -15.14 2.18 -9.40
N SER A 204 -15.69 3.37 -9.38
CA SER A 204 -15.67 4.31 -10.49
C SER A 204 -14.87 5.56 -10.16
N VAL A 205 -14.34 6.21 -11.19
CA VAL A 205 -13.62 7.49 -11.06
C VAL A 205 -14.52 8.64 -10.61
N ILE A 206 -15.83 8.50 -10.76
CA ILE A 206 -16.82 9.49 -10.31
C ILE A 206 -17.29 9.28 -8.88
N ASP A 207 -16.90 8.17 -8.24
CA ASP A 207 -17.22 7.93 -6.83
C ASP A 207 -16.48 8.94 -5.94
N LEU A 208 -16.97 9.08 -4.70
CA LEU A 208 -16.46 10.06 -3.77
C LEU A 208 -14.93 9.89 -3.54
N PRO A 209 -14.17 10.99 -3.56
CA PRO A 209 -12.71 10.91 -3.56
C PRO A 209 -12.10 10.39 -2.24
N HIS A 210 -12.86 10.38 -1.14
CA HIS A 210 -12.38 9.84 0.13
C HIS A 210 -12.47 8.30 0.23
N LEU A 211 -13.09 7.66 -0.75
CA LEU A 211 -13.17 6.21 -0.83
C LEU A 211 -11.90 5.64 -1.46
N ALA A 212 -11.48 4.46 -1.02
CA ALA A 212 -10.37 3.72 -1.60
C ALA A 212 -10.87 2.57 -2.49
N GLU A 213 -10.07 2.17 -3.44
CA GLU A 213 -10.35 1.03 -4.30
C GLU A 213 -10.21 -0.30 -3.57
N CYS A 214 -9.25 -0.38 -2.66
CA CYS A 214 -9.01 -1.59 -1.87
C CYS A 214 -8.49 -1.22 -0.48
N ILE A 215 -9.14 -1.75 0.54
CA ILE A 215 -8.61 -1.76 1.91
C ILE A 215 -8.61 -3.19 2.39
N SER A 216 -7.49 -3.66 2.91
CA SER A 216 -7.42 -4.95 3.60
C SER A 216 -7.21 -4.75 5.08
N PHE A 217 -7.87 -5.60 5.86
CA PHE A 217 -7.74 -5.60 7.31
C PHE A 217 -7.20 -6.94 7.79
N ILE A 218 -6.09 -6.91 8.51
CA ILE A 218 -5.39 -8.08 9.01
C ILE A 218 -5.31 -8.00 10.53
N THR A 219 -5.86 -9.01 11.21
CA THR A 219 -5.55 -9.26 12.60
C THR A 219 -4.69 -10.52 12.70
N TRP A 220 -3.74 -10.52 13.61
CA TRP A 220 -2.80 -11.62 13.76
C TRP A 220 -2.46 -11.89 15.23
N ASP A 221 -2.18 -13.15 15.53
CA ASP A 221 -1.78 -13.58 16.88
C ASP A 221 -0.26 -13.38 17.06
N PRO A 222 0.17 -12.53 18.02
CA PRO A 222 1.58 -12.29 18.27
C PRO A 222 2.34 -13.52 18.79
N GLN A 223 1.67 -14.52 19.38
CA GLN A 223 2.33 -15.71 19.89
C GLN A 223 2.64 -16.72 18.80
N THR A 224 1.71 -16.90 17.86
CA THR A 224 1.81 -17.92 16.80
C THR A 224 2.22 -17.34 15.45
N GLY A 225 1.99 -16.05 15.22
CA GLY A 225 2.13 -15.39 13.92
C GLY A 225 1.00 -15.72 12.96
N GLU A 226 -0.06 -16.38 13.41
CA GLU A 226 -1.20 -16.72 12.56
C GLU A 226 -2.08 -15.52 12.28
N ILE A 227 -2.42 -15.32 11.00
CA ILE A 227 -3.42 -14.36 10.60
C ILE A 227 -4.80 -14.96 10.88
N SER A 228 -5.69 -14.15 11.42
CA SER A 228 -7.06 -14.59 11.73
C SER A 228 -7.81 -15.01 10.45
N ASN A 229 -8.42 -16.20 10.53
CA ASN A 229 -9.31 -16.69 9.49
C ASN A 229 -10.75 -16.17 9.63
N ASP A 230 -11.08 -15.60 10.78
CA ASP A 230 -12.45 -15.20 11.13
C ASP A 230 -12.61 -13.67 11.19
N ILE A 231 -11.50 -12.92 11.25
CA ILE A 231 -11.47 -11.46 11.34
C ILE A 231 -10.56 -10.90 10.23
N PRO A 232 -11.12 -10.15 9.27
CA PRO A 232 -12.54 -9.87 9.05
C PRO A 232 -13.31 -11.14 8.62
N PRO A 233 -14.66 -11.10 8.61
CA PRO A 233 -15.49 -12.22 8.16
C PRO A 233 -15.08 -12.75 6.79
N LYS A 234 -15.33 -14.02 6.51
CA LYS A 234 -14.88 -14.71 5.28
C LYS A 234 -15.44 -14.11 3.99
N ASP A 235 -16.60 -13.49 4.06
CA ASP A 235 -17.30 -12.83 2.96
C ASP A 235 -17.00 -11.32 2.90
N SER A 236 -16.19 -10.80 3.80
CA SER A 236 -15.83 -9.38 3.81
C SER A 236 -14.89 -9.01 2.65
N SER A 237 -15.14 -7.86 2.05
CA SER A 237 -14.25 -7.26 1.04
C SER A 237 -12.88 -6.84 1.60
N LEU A 238 -12.73 -6.84 2.92
CA LEU A 238 -11.48 -6.48 3.59
C LEU A 238 -10.48 -7.63 3.72
N ARG A 239 -10.82 -8.81 3.20
CA ARG A 239 -9.91 -9.96 3.22
C ARG A 239 -8.67 -9.67 2.37
N TYR A 240 -7.48 -9.83 2.95
CA TYR A 240 -6.23 -9.55 2.24
C TYR A 240 -5.97 -10.53 1.09
N GLU A 241 -6.53 -11.71 1.15
CA GLU A 241 -6.44 -12.73 0.11
C GLU A 241 -7.08 -12.27 -1.21
N THR A 242 -8.10 -11.40 -1.13
CA THR A 242 -8.81 -10.86 -2.32
C THR A 242 -8.18 -9.59 -2.87
N MET A 243 -7.21 -8.98 -2.17
CA MET A 243 -6.57 -7.73 -2.56
C MET A 243 -5.96 -7.80 -3.96
N ALA A 244 -5.21 -8.86 -4.23
CA ALA A 244 -4.52 -9.04 -5.51
C ALA A 244 -5.51 -9.07 -6.69
N GLU A 245 -6.61 -9.80 -6.57
CA GLU A 245 -7.68 -9.86 -7.57
C GLU A 245 -8.34 -8.50 -7.75
N THR A 246 -8.69 -7.82 -6.64
CA THR A 246 -9.33 -6.50 -6.66
C THR A 246 -8.45 -5.47 -7.35
N VAL A 247 -7.19 -5.33 -6.94
CA VAL A 247 -6.26 -4.33 -7.48
C VAL A 247 -5.97 -4.59 -8.95
N SER A 248 -5.65 -5.84 -9.30
CA SER A 248 -5.34 -6.19 -10.69
C SER A 248 -6.54 -6.07 -11.61
N GLY A 249 -7.75 -6.39 -11.15
CA GLY A 249 -8.99 -6.23 -11.90
C GLY A 249 -9.27 -4.77 -12.23
N ILE A 250 -9.21 -3.88 -11.21
CA ILE A 250 -9.41 -2.44 -11.39
C ILE A 250 -8.32 -1.84 -12.29
N TYR A 251 -7.07 -2.28 -12.13
CA TYR A 251 -5.96 -1.80 -12.96
C TYR A 251 -6.20 -2.14 -14.44
N ARG A 252 -6.57 -3.39 -14.74
CA ARG A 252 -6.88 -3.82 -16.12
C ARG A 252 -8.02 -3.02 -16.73
N GLU A 253 -9.06 -2.75 -15.95
CA GLU A 253 -10.19 -1.97 -16.41
C GLU A 253 -9.82 -0.52 -16.73
N ARG A 254 -9.12 0.16 -15.81
CA ARG A 254 -8.82 1.59 -15.92
C ARG A 254 -7.72 1.93 -16.91
N TYR A 255 -6.75 1.03 -17.07
CA TYR A 255 -5.54 1.29 -17.87
C TYR A 255 -5.49 0.44 -19.15
N LYS A 256 -6.63 -0.09 -19.58
CA LYS A 256 -6.76 -0.84 -20.83
C LYS A 256 -6.30 -0.01 -22.02
N GLY A 257 -5.37 -0.57 -22.81
CA GLY A 257 -4.84 0.08 -24.01
C GLY A 257 -3.92 1.28 -23.75
N LEU A 258 -3.50 1.52 -22.51
CA LEU A 258 -2.58 2.61 -22.14
C LEU A 258 -1.16 2.07 -21.90
N PRO A 259 -0.12 2.68 -22.53
CA PRO A 259 1.25 2.35 -22.22
C PRO A 259 1.54 2.48 -20.72
N PRO A 260 2.55 1.77 -20.16
CA PRO A 260 3.47 0.88 -20.86
C PRO A 260 2.98 -0.56 -21.04
N HIS A 261 1.72 -0.85 -20.69
CA HIS A 261 1.16 -2.21 -20.80
C HIS A 261 0.18 -2.34 -21.96
N ASN A 262 0.25 -3.49 -22.62
CA ASN A 262 -0.75 -3.90 -23.58
C ASN A 262 -1.79 -4.78 -22.86
N ILE A 263 -2.97 -4.24 -22.63
CA ILE A 263 -4.07 -4.90 -21.91
C ILE A 263 -5.22 -5.14 -22.88
#